data_b6fdb68e0ed1286dd69919508867a991
#
_entry.id   b6fdb68e0ed1286dd69919508867a991
#
_cell.length_a   1.000
_cell.length_b   1.000
_cell.length_c   1.000
_cell.angle_alpha   90.00
_cell.angle_beta   90.00
_cell.angle_gamma   90.00
#
_symmetry.space_group_name_H-M   'P 1'
#
loop_
_entity.id
_entity.type
_entity.pdbx_description
1 polymer ?
#
loop_
_entity_poly.entity_id
_entity_poly.type
_entity_poly.pdbx_seq_one_letter_code
_entity_poly.pdbx_strand_id
1 'polypeptide(L)' 'EWAGLLARFGSHPGSRAVIVVELDRIASSCGFAVPRYEYLGDRTMLDDNFGRRTPENIADYHRTKNSVSIDGLPAL' A
#
# COMPACT_ATOMS: atom_id res chain seq x y z
N GLU A 1 11.26 10.97 -5.33
CA GLU A 1 10.20 11.96 -5.15
C GLU A 1 8.82 11.30 -5.18
N TRP A 2 7.99 11.73 -4.29
CA TRP A 2 6.70 11.09 -4.01
C TRP A 2 5.75 11.10 -5.19
N ALA A 3 5.55 12.28 -5.79
CA ALA A 3 4.54 12.44 -6.83
C ALA A 3 4.87 11.63 -8.10
N GLY A 4 6.13 11.60 -8.50
CA GLY A 4 6.56 10.83 -9.66
C GLY A 4 6.45 9.32 -9.46
N LEU A 5 6.78 8.85 -8.27
CA LEU A 5 6.65 7.44 -7.93
C LEU A 5 5.18 7.04 -7.83
N LEU A 6 4.38 7.85 -7.18
CA LEU A 6 2.96 7.56 -6.97
C LEU A 6 2.19 7.51 -8.30
N ALA A 7 2.57 8.34 -9.26
CA ALA A 7 1.91 8.39 -10.57
C ALA A 7 1.94 7.07 -11.32
N ARG A 8 2.87 6.17 -10.97
CA ARG A 8 2.98 4.85 -11.61
C ARG A 8 1.89 3.86 -11.19
N PHE A 9 1.17 4.17 -10.12
CA PHE A 9 0.21 3.23 -9.51
C PHE A 9 -1.25 3.61 -9.73
N GLY A 10 -1.52 4.72 -10.41
CA GLY A 10 -2.88 5.20 -10.59
C GLY A 10 -3.39 5.97 -9.38
N SER A 11 -4.70 6.22 -9.34
CA SER A 11 -5.31 7.03 -8.30
C SER A 11 -5.83 6.16 -7.15
N HIS A 12 -5.15 6.24 -6.02
CA HIS A 12 -5.53 5.51 -4.80
C HIS A 12 -5.47 6.47 -3.62
N PRO A 13 -6.61 7.08 -3.23
CA PRO A 13 -6.60 8.14 -2.21
C PRO A 13 -6.14 7.66 -0.82
N GLY A 14 -6.14 6.37 -0.59
CA GLY A 14 -5.62 5.80 0.65
C GLY A 14 -4.11 5.58 0.68
N SER A 15 -3.40 5.94 -0.39
CA SER A 15 -1.94 5.78 -0.46
C SER A 15 -1.24 6.61 0.59
N ARG A 16 -0.29 6.02 1.31
CA ARG A 16 0.48 6.71 2.35
C ARG A 16 1.99 6.54 2.22
N ALA A 17 2.43 5.55 1.44
CA ALA A 17 3.85 5.29 1.24
C ALA A 17 4.08 4.57 -0.07
N VAL A 18 5.25 4.79 -0.66
CA VAL A 18 5.76 4.01 -1.77
C VAL A 18 7.06 3.38 -1.31
N ILE A 19 7.18 2.07 -1.46
CA ILE A 19 8.38 1.33 -1.07
C ILE A 19 9.20 1.10 -2.34
N VAL A 20 10.43 1.61 -2.34
CA VAL A 20 11.37 1.41 -3.42
C VAL A 20 12.43 0.42 -2.98
N VAL A 21 12.57 -0.67 -3.72
CA VAL A 21 13.54 -1.72 -3.42
C VAL A 21 14.53 -1.82 -4.57
N GLU A 22 15.80 -1.67 -4.27
CA GLU A 22 16.86 -1.91 -5.23
C GLU A 22 17.24 -3.40 -5.20
N LEU A 23 17.09 -4.07 -6.34
CA LEU A 23 17.30 -5.52 -6.43
C LEU A 23 18.69 -5.82 -6.97
N ASP A 24 19.42 -6.70 -6.31
CA ASP A 24 20.71 -7.19 -6.79
C ASP A 24 20.67 -8.65 -7.24
N ARG A 25 19.58 -9.36 -6.93
CA ARG A 25 19.38 -10.74 -7.40
C ARG A 25 17.88 -11.03 -7.49
N ILE A 26 17.50 -11.62 -8.61
CA ILE A 26 16.13 -12.13 -8.81
C ILE A 26 16.25 -13.59 -9.25
N ALA A 27 15.52 -14.46 -8.58
CA ALA A 27 15.54 -15.88 -8.90
C ALA A 27 14.14 -16.46 -8.79
N SER A 28 13.91 -17.57 -9.48
CA SER A 28 12.69 -18.33 -9.36
C SER A 28 13.00 -19.77 -8.94
N SER A 29 12.03 -20.44 -8.34
CA SER A 29 12.13 -21.86 -8.06
C SER A 29 10.83 -22.54 -8.51
N CYS A 30 10.80 -23.89 -8.40
CA CYS A 30 9.64 -24.64 -8.87
C CYS A 30 8.44 -24.43 -7.96
N GLY A 31 7.24 -24.51 -8.54
CA GLY A 31 5.99 -24.37 -7.81
C GLY A 31 5.30 -25.67 -7.45
N PHE A 32 6.03 -26.79 -7.41
CA PHE A 32 5.41 -28.09 -7.27
C PHE A 32 4.60 -28.27 -5.98
N ALA A 33 5.01 -27.62 -4.92
CA ALA A 33 4.33 -27.71 -3.62
C ALA A 33 3.50 -26.46 -3.30
N VAL A 34 3.41 -25.52 -4.23
CA VAL A 34 2.64 -24.26 -4.02
C VAL A 34 1.16 -24.56 -4.26
N PRO A 35 0.26 -24.21 -3.33
CA PRO A 35 -1.17 -24.38 -3.56
C PRO A 35 -1.67 -23.59 -4.77
N ARG A 36 -2.71 -24.10 -5.40
CA ARG A 36 -3.37 -23.43 -6.52
C ARG A 36 -4.56 -22.63 -6.01
N TYR A 37 -4.68 -21.39 -6.47
CA TYR A 37 -5.79 -20.51 -6.12
C TYR A 37 -6.43 -19.96 -7.39
N GLU A 38 -7.72 -19.69 -7.31
CA GLU A 38 -8.44 -18.99 -8.37
C GLU A 38 -8.50 -17.50 -8.02
N TYR A 39 -8.08 -16.64 -8.95
CA TYR A 39 -8.18 -15.21 -8.77
C TYR A 39 -9.60 -14.75 -9.07
N LEU A 40 -10.29 -14.24 -8.06
CA LEU A 40 -11.67 -13.77 -8.17
C LEU A 40 -11.75 -12.26 -8.44
N GLY A 41 -10.73 -11.52 -8.15
CA GLY A 41 -10.70 -10.07 -8.33
C GLY A 41 -10.06 -9.36 -7.14
N ASP A 42 -9.84 -8.07 -7.29
CA ASP A 42 -9.33 -7.23 -6.22
C ASP A 42 -10.46 -6.72 -5.34
N ARG A 43 -10.14 -6.48 -4.08
CA ARG A 43 -11.05 -5.76 -3.19
C ARG A 43 -10.93 -4.27 -3.46
N THR A 44 -12.06 -3.59 -3.48
CA THR A 44 -12.12 -2.14 -3.70
C THR A 44 -12.42 -1.36 -2.43
N MET A 45 -12.55 -2.05 -1.29
CA MET A 45 -13.02 -1.43 -0.03
C MET A 45 -12.13 -0.29 0.44
N LEU A 46 -10.81 -0.41 0.31
CA LEU A 46 -9.90 0.64 0.72
C LEU A 46 -10.06 1.89 -0.13
N ASP A 47 -10.07 1.72 -1.45
CA ASP A 47 -10.23 2.85 -2.37
C ASP A 47 -11.60 3.50 -2.20
N ASP A 48 -12.66 2.71 -2.01
CA ASP A 48 -14.01 3.21 -1.80
C ASP A 48 -14.11 4.01 -0.51
N ASN A 49 -13.51 3.50 0.57
CA ASN A 49 -13.53 4.16 1.87
C ASN A 49 -12.80 5.50 1.82
N PHE A 50 -11.55 5.49 1.33
CA PHE A 50 -10.75 6.72 1.30
C PHE A 50 -11.20 7.67 0.19
N GLY A 51 -11.83 7.18 -0.86
CA GLY A 51 -12.40 8.03 -1.91
C GLY A 51 -13.54 8.92 -1.42
N ARG A 52 -14.19 8.56 -0.31
CA ARG A 52 -15.26 9.35 0.31
C ARG A 52 -14.74 10.36 1.33
N ARG A 53 -13.44 10.36 1.62
CA ARG A 53 -12.84 11.24 2.63
C ARG A 53 -12.29 12.50 1.97
N THR A 54 -12.28 13.59 2.71
CA THR A 54 -11.59 14.81 2.28
C THR A 54 -10.08 14.64 2.46
N PRO A 55 -9.24 15.42 1.74
CA PRO A 55 -7.79 15.39 1.96
C PRO A 55 -7.40 15.65 3.41
N GLU A 56 -8.09 16.56 4.10
CA GLU A 56 -7.86 16.86 5.49
C GLU A 56 -8.19 15.68 6.40
N ASN A 57 -9.27 14.98 6.10
CA ASN A 57 -9.66 13.79 6.86
C ASN A 57 -8.65 12.65 6.69
N ILE A 58 -8.13 12.48 5.46
CA ILE A 58 -7.10 11.48 5.18
C ILE A 58 -5.82 11.80 5.95
N ALA A 59 -5.39 13.08 5.93
CA ALA A 59 -4.21 13.50 6.66
C ALA A 59 -4.36 13.28 8.16
N ASP A 60 -5.55 13.57 8.70
CA ASP A 60 -5.85 13.34 10.11
C ASP A 60 -5.83 11.86 10.45
N TYR A 61 -6.39 11.03 9.59
CA TYR A 61 -6.35 9.57 9.77
C TYR A 61 -4.91 9.06 9.81
N HIS A 62 -4.07 9.50 8.88
CA HIS A 62 -2.66 9.10 8.85
C HIS A 62 -1.93 9.52 10.14
N ARG A 63 -2.19 10.73 10.62
CA ARG A 63 -1.58 11.26 11.83
C ARG A 63 -2.00 10.47 13.07
N THR A 64 -3.28 10.12 13.17
CA THR A 64 -3.82 9.47 14.36
C THR A 64 -3.65 7.96 14.36
N LYS A 65 -3.66 7.34 13.19
CA LYS A 65 -3.64 5.87 13.08
C LYS A 65 -2.36 5.29 12.53
N ASN A 66 -1.56 6.08 11.79
CA ASN A 66 -0.41 5.56 11.07
C ASN A 66 0.92 6.18 11.47
N SER A 67 0.96 7.08 12.45
CA SER A 67 2.19 7.76 12.83
C SER A 67 3.08 6.96 13.77
N VAL A 68 2.50 5.97 14.44
CA VAL A 68 3.21 5.16 15.43
C VAL A 68 2.86 3.69 15.20
N SER A 69 3.85 2.82 15.27
CA SER A 69 3.64 1.38 15.16
C SER A 69 3.01 0.83 16.45
N ILE A 70 2.59 -0.43 16.40
CA ILE A 70 2.06 -1.12 17.59
C ILE A 70 3.08 -1.17 18.73
N ASP A 71 4.37 -1.13 18.40
CA ASP A 71 5.46 -1.15 19.37
C ASP A 71 5.87 0.26 19.82
N GLY A 72 5.17 1.29 19.38
CA GLY A 72 5.47 2.66 19.75
C GLY A 72 6.57 3.33 18.95
N LEU A 73 7.02 2.72 17.84
CA LEU A 73 8.06 3.28 17.01
C LEU A 73 7.46 4.24 15.98
N PRO A 74 8.20 5.29 15.58
CA PRO A 74 7.72 6.19 14.53
C PRO A 74 7.46 5.44 13.23
N ALA A 75 6.34 5.76 12.58
CA ALA A 75 5.95 5.21 11.28
C ALA A 75 5.39 6.34 10.44
N LEU A 76 5.97 6.62 9.30
CA LEU A 76 5.53 7.69 8.38
C LEU A 76 5.45 9.08 9.01
#